data_1fc4eaf0d8a333adc5a70ac776c13ec4
#
_entry.id   1fc4eaf0d8a333adc5a70ac776c13ec4
#
_cell.length_a   1.000
_cell.length_b   1.000
_cell.length_c   1.000
_cell.angle_alpha   90.00
_cell.angle_beta   90.00
_cell.angle_gamma   90.00
#
_symmetry.space_group_name_H-M   'P 1'
#
loop_
_entity.id
_entity.type
_entity.pdbx_description
1 polymer ?
#
loop_
_entity_poly.entity_id
_entity_poly.type
_entity_poly.pdbx_seq_one_letter_code
_entity_poly.pdbx_strand_id
1 'polypeptide(L)'
;MPRLFPKGSLYLPGLLYDLAFAWMFRGLRRRVAAAVEEGGLYPWLDICCGTGSQLRAHVSGARFPDLRAPGSVVCGLDLSLGFVRYAAARATGVPFVCGDAARLPFRDGSVRAVSVSFALHDKAPDLRRAIIAEARRVLAHDGRLIAVDFEPPWDRKSRWGMRFSAAVELFARGDHYRNGREFVRNGGLRAFLGENGFVELCRSDIATGSLSVVIARAGPPQA
;
A
#
# COMPACT_ATOMS: atom_id res chain seq x y z
N MET A 1 -7.41 -4.09 27.11
CA MET A 1 -7.15 -3.47 25.80
C MET A 1 -6.13 -2.36 25.99
N PRO A 2 -4.89 -2.46 25.49
CA PRO A 2 -3.93 -1.39 25.61
C PRO A 2 -4.38 -0.20 24.78
N ARG A 3 -4.29 0.99 25.35
CA ARG A 3 -4.61 2.26 24.68
C ARG A 3 -3.53 2.55 23.64
N LEU A 4 -3.83 2.36 22.38
CA LEU A 4 -2.85 2.40 21.29
C LEU A 4 -2.34 3.79 20.92
N PHE A 5 -2.96 4.92 21.34
CA PHE A 5 -2.40 6.29 21.18
C PHE A 5 -3.19 7.34 21.98
N PRO A 6 -2.57 8.42 22.50
CA PRO A 6 -3.29 9.50 23.15
C PRO A 6 -4.10 10.33 22.15
N LYS A 7 -5.30 10.75 22.58
CA LYS A 7 -6.19 11.62 21.81
C LYS A 7 -5.48 12.95 21.50
N GLY A 8 -5.34 13.29 20.22
CA GLY A 8 -4.93 14.65 19.79
C GLY A 8 -3.61 14.77 19.04
N SER A 9 -2.75 13.74 18.98
CA SER A 9 -1.37 13.88 18.48
C SER A 9 -1.13 13.46 17.02
N LEU A 10 -2.14 12.98 16.26
CA LEU A 10 -1.92 12.36 14.94
C LEU A 10 -2.06 13.34 13.75
N TYR A 11 -2.58 14.53 13.95
CA TYR A 11 -2.67 15.52 12.87
C TYR A 11 -1.29 16.05 12.46
N LEU A 12 -0.43 16.35 13.42
CA LEU A 12 0.91 16.87 13.16
C LEU A 12 1.83 15.82 12.55
N PRO A 13 1.90 14.56 13.05
CA PRO A 13 2.65 13.49 12.38
C PRO A 13 2.18 13.22 10.94
N GLY A 14 0.88 13.20 10.68
CA GLY A 14 0.35 13.01 9.34
C GLY A 14 0.74 14.12 8.37
N LEU A 15 0.67 15.38 8.83
CA LEU A 15 1.09 16.54 8.04
C LEU A 15 2.59 16.53 7.76
N LEU A 16 3.42 16.25 8.77
CA LEU A 16 4.88 16.15 8.62
C LEU A 16 5.27 15.00 7.69
N TYR A 17 4.60 13.86 7.81
CA TYR A 17 4.76 12.74 6.90
C TYR A 17 4.41 13.13 5.46
N ASP A 18 3.26 13.75 5.24
CA ASP A 18 2.83 14.20 3.91
C ASP A 18 3.80 15.22 3.32
N LEU A 19 4.29 16.20 4.10
CA LEU A 19 5.24 17.21 3.64
C LEU A 19 6.60 16.59 3.29
N ALA A 20 7.10 15.69 4.14
CA ALA A 20 8.39 15.05 3.94
C ALA A 20 8.39 14.12 2.72
N PHE A 21 7.29 13.43 2.47
CA PHE A 21 7.23 12.35 1.47
C PHE A 21 6.34 12.68 0.26
N ALA A 22 5.60 13.80 0.27
CA ALA A 22 4.71 14.17 -0.83
C ALA A 22 5.44 14.29 -2.18
N TRP A 23 6.60 14.92 -2.18
CA TRP A 23 7.41 15.10 -3.39
C TRP A 23 8.07 13.79 -3.82
N MET A 24 8.68 13.07 -2.90
CA MET A 24 9.45 11.85 -3.16
C MET A 24 8.55 10.74 -3.74
N PHE A 25 7.33 10.59 -3.24
CA PHE A 25 6.40 9.54 -3.69
C PHE A 25 5.39 9.99 -4.74
N ARG A 26 5.49 11.22 -5.27
CA ARG A 26 4.55 11.71 -6.30
C ARG A 26 4.56 10.84 -7.57
N GLY A 27 5.74 10.49 -8.06
CA GLY A 27 5.88 9.62 -9.24
C GLY A 27 5.34 8.21 -9.01
N LEU A 28 5.57 7.68 -7.81
CA LEU A 28 5.06 6.39 -7.37
C LEU A 28 3.52 6.35 -7.34
N ARG A 29 2.91 7.32 -6.66
CA ARG A 29 1.44 7.42 -6.56
C ARG A 29 0.77 7.52 -7.93
N ARG A 30 1.39 8.24 -8.87
CA ARG A 30 0.92 8.31 -10.26
C ARG A 30 0.97 6.97 -10.96
N ARG A 31 2.02 6.15 -10.75
CA ARG A 31 2.14 4.81 -11.35
C ARG A 31 1.07 3.87 -10.82
N VAL A 32 0.83 3.89 -9.50
CA VAL A 32 -0.25 3.10 -8.88
C VAL A 32 -1.61 3.51 -9.44
N ALA A 33 -1.90 4.81 -9.52
CA ALA A 33 -3.15 5.33 -10.07
C ALA A 33 -3.30 4.96 -11.56
N ALA A 34 -2.25 5.15 -12.37
CA ALA A 34 -2.26 4.80 -13.79
C ALA A 34 -2.55 3.31 -14.02
N ALA A 35 -1.98 2.43 -13.21
CA ALA A 35 -2.25 0.99 -13.32
C ALA A 35 -3.72 0.64 -13.08
N VAL A 36 -4.39 1.36 -12.16
CA VAL A 36 -5.83 1.20 -11.93
C VAL A 36 -6.66 1.79 -13.07
N GLU A 37 -6.33 3.01 -13.50
CA GLU A 37 -7.06 3.74 -14.55
C GLU A 37 -6.97 3.04 -15.91
N GLU A 38 -5.77 2.72 -16.36
CA GLU A 38 -5.53 2.07 -17.65
C GLU A 38 -6.16 0.67 -17.73
N GLY A 39 -6.20 -0.03 -16.60
CA GLY A 39 -6.85 -1.33 -16.49
C GLY A 39 -8.37 -1.27 -16.24
N GLY A 40 -8.94 -0.09 -16.00
CA GLY A 40 -10.34 0.05 -15.58
C GLY A 40 -10.67 -0.76 -14.33
N LEU A 41 -9.72 -0.83 -13.36
CA LEU A 41 -9.76 -1.75 -12.23
C LEU A 41 -10.55 -1.16 -11.04
N TYR A 42 -11.82 -0.86 -11.27
CA TYR A 42 -12.73 -0.42 -10.21
C TYR A 42 -13.77 -1.50 -9.89
N PRO A 43 -14.22 -1.61 -8.63
CA PRO A 43 -13.85 -0.83 -7.43
C PRO A 43 -12.39 -1.02 -7.02
N TRP A 44 -11.75 0.07 -6.53
CA TRP A 44 -10.38 0.07 -6.01
C TRP A 44 -10.32 0.28 -4.50
N LEU A 45 -9.68 -0.62 -3.78
CA LEU A 45 -9.45 -0.57 -2.34
C LEU A 45 -7.95 -0.34 -2.05
N ASP A 46 -7.64 0.75 -1.33
CA ASP A 46 -6.28 1.04 -0.83
C ASP A 46 -6.18 0.63 0.64
N ILE A 47 -5.51 -0.48 0.93
CA ILE A 47 -5.35 -1.01 2.28
C ILE A 47 -4.08 -0.47 2.95
N CYS A 48 -4.12 -0.27 4.28
CA CYS A 48 -3.09 0.43 5.04
C CYS A 48 -2.82 1.82 4.45
N CYS A 49 -3.89 2.54 4.09
CA CYS A 49 -3.84 3.76 3.30
C CYS A 49 -3.22 4.97 4.03
N GLY A 50 -3.00 4.87 5.34
CA GLY A 50 -2.39 5.91 6.17
C GLY A 50 -3.09 7.26 6.01
N THR A 51 -2.35 8.27 5.56
CA THR A 51 -2.87 9.64 5.32
C THR A 51 -3.79 9.76 4.12
N GLY A 52 -4.10 8.69 3.42
CA GLY A 52 -4.92 8.67 2.20
C GLY A 52 -4.26 9.37 1.00
N SER A 53 -2.95 9.57 1.08
CA SER A 53 -2.22 10.36 0.08
C SER A 53 -2.21 9.70 -1.31
N GLN A 54 -2.32 8.38 -1.40
CA GLN A 54 -2.46 7.64 -2.66
C GLN A 54 -3.79 8.01 -3.34
N LEU A 55 -4.91 7.84 -2.64
CA LEU A 55 -6.24 8.13 -3.17
C LEU A 55 -6.44 9.64 -3.39
N ARG A 56 -5.92 10.49 -2.50
CA ARG A 56 -5.95 11.94 -2.71
C ARG A 56 -5.21 12.35 -3.99
N ALA A 57 -4.04 11.79 -4.25
CA ALA A 57 -3.30 12.05 -5.49
C ALA A 57 -4.08 11.59 -6.72
N HIS A 58 -4.78 10.47 -6.59
CA HIS A 58 -5.69 9.96 -7.61
C HIS A 58 -6.83 10.95 -7.85
N VAL A 59 -7.63 11.37 -6.89
CA VAL A 59 -8.78 12.30 -7.07
C VAL A 59 -8.40 13.75 -7.37
N SER A 60 -7.18 14.19 -7.19
CA SER A 60 -6.71 15.54 -7.50
C SER A 60 -6.07 15.68 -8.89
N GLY A 61 -5.94 14.62 -9.63
CA GLY A 61 -5.33 14.62 -10.97
C GLY A 61 -6.31 15.08 -12.06
N ALA A 62 -5.80 15.70 -13.12
CA ALA A 62 -6.61 16.29 -14.18
C ALA A 62 -7.24 15.25 -15.15
N ARG A 63 -7.06 13.97 -14.94
CA ARG A 63 -7.53 12.87 -15.81
C ARG A 63 -8.52 11.94 -15.14
N PHE A 64 -9.28 12.44 -14.14
CA PHE A 64 -10.18 11.56 -13.37
C PHE A 64 -11.38 11.10 -14.20
N PRO A 65 -11.67 9.79 -14.17
CA PRO A 65 -13.04 9.37 -14.35
C PRO A 65 -13.87 10.08 -13.27
N ASP A 66 -15.00 10.59 -13.66
CA ASP A 66 -15.97 11.12 -12.72
C ASP A 66 -16.23 10.03 -11.66
N LEU A 67 -15.78 10.27 -10.41
CA LEU A 67 -16.04 9.33 -9.29
C LEU A 67 -17.55 9.12 -9.09
N ARG A 68 -18.39 9.95 -9.74
CA ARG A 68 -19.84 9.78 -9.83
C ARG A 68 -20.25 8.80 -10.93
N ALA A 69 -19.32 8.42 -11.84
CA ALA A 69 -19.64 7.42 -12.83
C ALA A 69 -19.92 6.07 -12.13
N PRO A 70 -21.01 5.38 -12.50
CA PRO A 70 -21.33 4.07 -11.95
C PRO A 70 -20.12 3.13 -12.09
N GLY A 71 -19.64 2.61 -10.95
CA GLY A 71 -18.53 1.66 -10.91
C GLY A 71 -17.15 2.24 -10.61
N SER A 72 -16.92 3.56 -10.68
CA SER A 72 -15.61 4.19 -10.35
C SER A 72 -15.40 4.38 -8.84
N VAL A 73 -15.74 3.38 -8.04
CA VAL A 73 -15.64 3.45 -6.57
C VAL A 73 -14.20 3.24 -6.13
N VAL A 74 -13.71 4.16 -5.28
CA VAL A 74 -12.44 4.02 -4.57
C VAL A 74 -12.68 4.09 -3.06
N CYS A 75 -11.91 3.33 -2.27
CA CYS A 75 -12.04 3.32 -0.81
C CYS A 75 -10.67 3.15 -0.17
N GLY A 76 -10.40 3.86 0.92
CA GLY A 76 -9.21 3.65 1.75
C GLY A 76 -9.55 2.93 3.05
N LEU A 77 -8.66 2.04 3.50
CA LEU A 77 -8.80 1.37 4.79
C LEU A 77 -7.48 1.46 5.57
N ASP A 78 -7.57 1.86 6.83
CA ASP A 78 -6.43 1.88 7.75
C ASP A 78 -6.87 1.53 9.17
N LEU A 79 -5.97 0.91 9.92
CA LEU A 79 -6.22 0.54 11.32
C LEU A 79 -6.30 1.76 12.25
N SER A 80 -5.61 2.84 11.89
CA SER A 80 -5.53 4.06 12.67
C SER A 80 -6.71 4.99 12.39
N LEU A 81 -7.65 5.08 13.34
CA LEU A 81 -8.75 6.05 13.26
C LEU A 81 -8.26 7.49 13.06
N GLY A 82 -7.08 7.83 13.60
CA GLY A 82 -6.49 9.15 13.41
C GLY A 82 -6.09 9.42 11.96
N PHE A 83 -5.46 8.45 11.29
CA PHE A 83 -5.15 8.55 9.87
C PHE A 83 -6.40 8.55 9.01
N VAL A 84 -7.37 7.70 9.30
CA VAL A 84 -8.67 7.69 8.59
C VAL A 84 -9.37 9.05 8.64
N ARG A 85 -9.45 9.67 9.80
CA ARG A 85 -10.03 11.02 9.96
C ARG A 85 -9.22 12.08 9.21
N TYR A 86 -7.90 12.00 9.27
CA TYR A 86 -7.02 12.91 8.53
C TYR A 86 -7.21 12.76 7.01
N ALA A 87 -7.26 11.54 6.50
CA ALA A 87 -7.47 11.23 5.10
C ALA A 87 -8.83 11.74 4.59
N ALA A 88 -9.90 11.45 5.32
CA ALA A 88 -11.26 11.88 5.00
C ALA A 88 -11.42 13.41 4.93
N ALA A 89 -10.72 14.14 5.81
CA ALA A 89 -10.73 15.60 5.79
C ALA A 89 -10.01 16.22 4.57
N ARG A 90 -9.17 15.44 3.87
CA ARG A 90 -8.31 15.94 2.78
C ARG A 90 -8.61 15.36 1.40
N ALA A 91 -9.34 14.27 1.32
CA ALA A 91 -9.76 13.65 0.06
C ALA A 91 -11.30 13.65 -0.02
N THR A 92 -11.87 14.81 -0.29
CA THR A 92 -13.32 14.99 -0.36
C THR A 92 -13.94 14.04 -1.40
N GLY A 93 -15.00 13.34 -1.00
CA GLY A 93 -15.71 12.38 -1.86
C GLY A 93 -15.12 10.97 -1.87
N VAL A 94 -13.99 10.73 -1.20
CA VAL A 94 -13.41 9.40 -1.04
C VAL A 94 -13.83 8.82 0.30
N PRO A 95 -14.48 7.62 0.36
CA PRO A 95 -14.76 6.94 1.60
C PRO A 95 -13.48 6.35 2.22
N PHE A 96 -13.36 6.49 3.53
CA PHE A 96 -12.30 5.86 4.33
C PHE A 96 -12.90 5.07 5.48
N VAL A 97 -12.41 3.85 5.68
CA VAL A 97 -12.87 2.90 6.70
C VAL A 97 -11.75 2.67 7.72
N CYS A 98 -12.09 2.76 9.01
CA CYS A 98 -11.20 2.32 10.07
C CYS A 98 -11.38 0.81 10.27
N GLY A 99 -10.35 0.03 9.94
CA GLY A 99 -10.43 -1.43 9.96
C GLY A 99 -9.08 -2.12 9.90
N ASP A 100 -9.09 -3.42 10.19
CA ASP A 100 -7.91 -4.27 10.14
C ASP A 100 -7.77 -4.86 8.73
N ALA A 101 -6.62 -4.62 8.08
CA ALA A 101 -6.32 -5.16 6.76
C ALA A 101 -6.16 -6.70 6.76
N ALA A 102 -5.93 -7.32 7.93
CA ALA A 102 -5.94 -8.76 8.10
C ALA A 102 -7.34 -9.37 8.28
N ARG A 103 -8.40 -8.52 8.29
CA ARG A 103 -9.83 -8.91 8.37
C ARG A 103 -10.66 -7.86 7.65
N LEU A 104 -10.58 -7.83 6.33
CA LEU A 104 -11.24 -6.82 5.51
C LEU A 104 -12.76 -6.93 5.58
N PRO A 105 -13.49 -5.83 5.86
CA PRO A 105 -14.96 -5.83 5.93
C PRO A 105 -15.62 -5.79 4.54
N PHE A 106 -15.05 -6.49 3.59
CA PHE A 106 -15.51 -6.58 2.21
C PHE A 106 -15.80 -8.03 1.83
N ARG A 107 -16.73 -8.24 0.91
CA ARG A 107 -17.09 -9.56 0.41
C ARG A 107 -15.99 -10.14 -0.46
N ASP A 108 -15.95 -11.46 -0.58
CA ASP A 108 -15.08 -12.17 -1.52
C ASP A 108 -15.34 -11.67 -2.94
N GLY A 109 -14.27 -11.45 -3.70
CA GLY A 109 -14.35 -11.07 -5.09
C GLY A 109 -15.04 -9.73 -5.38
N SER A 110 -15.12 -8.83 -4.38
CA SER A 110 -15.92 -7.59 -4.50
C SER A 110 -15.17 -6.39 -5.06
N VAL A 111 -13.83 -6.46 -5.21
CA VAL A 111 -13.02 -5.36 -5.73
C VAL A 111 -12.14 -5.82 -6.90
N ARG A 112 -11.87 -4.92 -7.85
CA ARG A 112 -11.02 -5.23 -9.01
C ARG A 112 -9.58 -4.76 -8.84
N ALA A 113 -9.32 -3.83 -7.93
CA ALA A 113 -7.98 -3.50 -7.49
C ALA A 113 -7.87 -3.47 -5.97
N VAL A 114 -6.76 -4.00 -5.45
CA VAL A 114 -6.27 -3.73 -4.10
C VAL A 114 -4.89 -3.11 -4.24
N SER A 115 -4.66 -1.95 -3.62
CA SER A 115 -3.32 -1.38 -3.48
C SER A 115 -2.84 -1.47 -2.03
N VAL A 116 -1.54 -1.68 -1.86
CA VAL A 116 -0.84 -1.64 -0.58
C VAL A 116 0.54 -1.03 -0.78
N SER A 117 0.86 0.01 -0.01
CA SER A 117 2.12 0.73 -0.18
C SER A 117 2.84 0.93 1.14
N PHE A 118 4.10 0.48 1.22
CA PHE A 118 4.98 0.66 2.38
C PHE A 118 4.41 0.12 3.70
N ALA A 119 3.67 -0.98 3.65
CA ALA A 119 2.99 -1.52 4.81
C ALA A 119 3.33 -2.99 5.12
N LEU A 120 3.92 -3.72 4.19
CA LEU A 120 4.21 -5.14 4.39
C LEU A 120 5.53 -5.36 5.10
N HIS A 121 6.57 -4.58 4.78
CA HIS A 121 7.90 -4.75 5.34
C HIS A 121 7.95 -4.53 6.86
N ASP A 122 7.11 -3.66 7.40
CA ASP A 122 7.11 -3.29 8.82
C ASP A 122 6.29 -4.23 9.72
N LYS A 123 5.51 -5.13 9.13
CA LYS A 123 4.66 -6.09 9.84
C LYS A 123 5.39 -7.38 10.16
N ALA A 124 5.00 -8.02 11.25
CA ALA A 124 5.42 -9.39 11.56
C ALA A 124 5.02 -10.36 10.42
N PRO A 125 5.79 -11.45 10.17
CA PRO A 125 5.53 -12.35 9.05
C PRO A 125 4.10 -12.89 8.97
N ASP A 126 3.51 -13.29 10.09
CA ASP A 126 2.15 -13.82 10.12
C ASP A 126 1.10 -12.76 9.77
N LEU A 127 1.29 -11.53 10.28
CA LEU A 127 0.38 -10.42 10.00
C LEU A 127 0.43 -10.01 8.52
N ARG A 128 1.64 -9.92 7.91
CA ARG A 128 1.75 -9.59 6.49
C ARG A 128 1.14 -10.66 5.59
N ARG A 129 1.25 -11.97 5.97
CA ARG A 129 0.57 -13.06 5.27
C ARG A 129 -0.95 -12.94 5.38
N ALA A 130 -1.47 -12.66 6.56
CA ALA A 130 -2.91 -12.46 6.76
C ALA A 130 -3.45 -11.28 5.93
N ILE A 131 -2.74 -10.16 5.87
CA ILE A 131 -3.10 -9.00 5.04
C ILE A 131 -3.18 -9.38 3.56
N ILE A 132 -2.20 -10.11 3.05
CA ILE A 132 -2.17 -10.49 1.63
C ILE A 132 -3.19 -11.58 1.32
N ALA A 133 -3.48 -12.49 2.24
CA ALA A 133 -4.55 -13.46 2.10
C ALA A 133 -5.93 -12.77 2.01
N GLU A 134 -6.19 -11.77 2.82
CA GLU A 134 -7.42 -10.97 2.76
C GLU A 134 -7.49 -10.13 1.47
N ALA A 135 -6.37 -9.52 1.03
CA ALA A 135 -6.32 -8.86 -0.27
C ALA A 135 -6.68 -9.83 -1.40
N ARG A 136 -6.18 -11.07 -1.36
CA ARG A 136 -6.51 -12.11 -2.33
C ARG A 136 -7.99 -12.49 -2.28
N ARG A 137 -8.57 -12.64 -1.08
CA ARG A 137 -9.98 -13.00 -0.88
C ARG A 137 -10.95 -11.99 -1.49
N VAL A 138 -10.69 -10.69 -1.26
CA VAL A 138 -11.59 -9.63 -1.72
C VAL A 138 -11.41 -9.29 -3.21
N LEU A 139 -10.27 -9.66 -3.83
CA LEU A 139 -10.04 -9.45 -5.25
C LEU A 139 -10.97 -10.32 -6.11
N ALA A 140 -11.59 -9.71 -7.11
CA ALA A 140 -12.28 -10.41 -8.18
C ALA A 140 -11.31 -11.32 -8.95
N HIS A 141 -11.84 -12.30 -9.66
CA HIS A 141 -11.05 -13.27 -10.44
C HIS A 141 -10.10 -12.60 -11.44
N ASP A 142 -10.53 -11.52 -12.08
CA ASP A 142 -9.75 -10.69 -13.01
C ASP A 142 -9.08 -9.48 -12.33
N GLY A 143 -9.17 -9.40 -11.00
CA GLY A 143 -8.64 -8.29 -10.21
C GLY A 143 -7.11 -8.27 -10.14
N ARG A 144 -6.57 -7.14 -9.70
CA ARG A 144 -5.12 -6.91 -9.57
C ARG A 144 -4.76 -6.42 -8.18
N LEU A 145 -3.67 -6.99 -7.67
CA LEU A 145 -2.94 -6.43 -6.54
C LEU A 145 -1.87 -5.48 -7.09
N ILE A 146 -1.81 -4.27 -6.55
CA ILE A 146 -0.77 -3.28 -6.86
C ILE A 146 -0.01 -3.01 -5.57
N ALA A 147 1.14 -3.64 -5.42
CA ALA A 147 1.94 -3.56 -4.20
C ALA A 147 3.19 -2.71 -4.41
N VAL A 148 3.54 -1.94 -3.38
CA VAL A 148 4.74 -1.12 -3.37
C VAL A 148 5.48 -1.37 -2.08
N ASP A 149 6.71 -1.90 -2.17
CA ASP A 149 7.53 -2.12 -0.98
C ASP A 149 9.02 -2.34 -1.35
N PHE A 150 9.82 -2.64 -0.35
CA PHE A 150 11.26 -2.83 -0.49
C PHE A 150 11.65 -4.11 -1.23
N GLU A 151 12.74 -4.00 -2.00
CA GLU A 151 13.44 -5.10 -2.66
C GLU A 151 14.87 -5.27 -2.13
N PRO A 152 15.44 -6.48 -2.19
CA PRO A 152 16.85 -6.68 -1.91
C PRO A 152 17.72 -5.87 -2.87
N PRO A 153 18.78 -5.23 -2.37
CA PRO A 153 19.69 -4.52 -3.25
C PRO A 153 20.50 -5.51 -4.09
N TRP A 154 20.42 -5.38 -5.40
CA TRP A 154 21.10 -6.26 -6.37
C TRP A 154 22.37 -5.67 -6.97
N ASP A 155 22.58 -4.35 -6.83
CA ASP A 155 23.79 -3.67 -7.29
C ASP A 155 24.28 -2.60 -6.29
N ARG A 156 25.33 -1.86 -6.68
CA ARG A 156 25.93 -0.82 -5.84
C ARG A 156 25.01 0.39 -5.66
N LYS A 157 24.19 0.72 -6.68
CA LYS A 157 23.25 1.86 -6.66
C LYS A 157 22.04 1.55 -5.77
N SER A 158 21.48 0.35 -5.87
CA SER A 158 20.38 -0.09 -5.03
C SER A 158 20.77 -0.22 -3.55
N ARG A 159 22.02 -0.59 -3.24
CA ARG A 159 22.58 -0.52 -1.88
C ARG A 159 22.60 0.91 -1.32
N TRP A 160 22.91 1.90 -2.14
CA TRP A 160 22.84 3.31 -1.72
C TRP A 160 21.40 3.77 -1.48
N GLY A 161 20.46 3.43 -2.35
CA GLY A 161 19.03 3.70 -2.18
C GLY A 161 18.49 3.07 -0.89
N MET A 162 18.87 1.83 -0.60
CA MET A 162 18.49 1.15 0.64
C MET A 162 19.07 1.81 1.90
N ARG A 163 20.31 2.29 1.86
CA ARG A 163 20.92 3.02 3.00
C ARG A 163 20.20 4.33 3.29
N PHE A 164 19.72 5.02 2.26
CA PHE A 164 18.90 6.22 2.41
C PHE A 164 17.53 5.87 3.03
N SER A 165 16.87 4.84 2.52
CA SER A 165 15.59 4.35 3.07
C SER A 165 15.75 3.87 4.52
N ALA A 166 16.83 3.15 4.83
CA ALA A 166 17.14 2.72 6.19
C ALA A 166 17.40 3.90 7.16
N ALA A 167 17.97 5.02 6.68
CA ALA A 167 18.12 6.21 7.47
C ALA A 167 16.78 6.86 7.83
N VAL A 168 15.80 6.80 6.92
CA VAL A 168 14.42 7.23 7.18
C VAL A 168 13.74 6.30 8.19
N GLU A 169 13.95 4.99 8.08
CA GLU A 169 13.42 3.99 9.01
C GLU A 169 14.09 4.00 10.39
N LEU A 170 15.29 4.58 10.53
CA LEU A 170 15.94 4.74 11.83
C LEU A 170 15.09 5.59 12.80
N PHE A 171 14.19 6.40 12.28
CA PHE A 171 13.19 7.12 13.07
C PHE A 171 11.99 6.23 13.47
N ALA A 172 11.78 5.10 12.80
CA ALA A 172 10.79 4.08 13.16
C ALA A 172 11.46 3.10 14.15
N ARG A 173 11.33 3.37 15.45
CA ARG A 173 11.96 2.57 16.51
C ARG A 173 11.32 1.19 16.67
N GLY A 174 12.13 0.19 17.02
CA GLY A 174 11.68 -1.11 17.53
C GLY A 174 11.48 -2.19 16.47
N ASP A 175 10.32 -2.84 16.50
CA ASP A 175 10.02 -4.01 15.67
C ASP A 175 9.98 -3.72 14.17
N HIS A 176 9.67 -2.49 13.77
CA HIS A 176 9.66 -2.06 12.36
C HIS A 176 11.00 -2.33 11.66
N TYR A 177 12.10 -1.87 12.25
CA TYR A 177 13.44 -2.06 11.67
C TYR A 177 13.82 -3.54 11.55
N ARG A 178 13.49 -4.35 12.57
CA ARG A 178 13.75 -5.79 12.56
C ARG A 178 12.96 -6.50 11.47
N ASN A 179 11.65 -6.21 11.39
CA ASN A 179 10.75 -6.79 10.40
C ASN A 179 11.14 -6.38 8.97
N GLY A 180 11.51 -5.11 8.75
CA GLY A 180 11.96 -4.61 7.45
C GLY A 180 13.24 -5.30 6.97
N ARG A 181 14.22 -5.47 7.86
CA ARG A 181 15.45 -6.21 7.52
C ARG A 181 15.18 -7.69 7.21
N GLU A 182 14.29 -8.31 7.97
CA GLU A 182 13.88 -9.70 7.74
C GLU A 182 13.17 -9.82 6.39
N PHE A 183 12.23 -8.92 6.09
CA PHE A 183 11.50 -8.87 4.83
C PHE A 183 12.45 -8.79 3.62
N VAL A 184 13.40 -7.86 3.66
CA VAL A 184 14.40 -7.70 2.59
C VAL A 184 15.33 -8.91 2.47
N ARG A 185 15.78 -9.50 3.60
CA ARG A 185 16.63 -10.71 3.58
C ARG A 185 15.94 -11.92 2.97
N ASN A 186 14.62 -12.01 3.15
CA ASN A 186 13.79 -13.09 2.60
C ASN A 186 13.34 -12.82 1.15
N GLY A 187 13.99 -11.88 0.45
CA GLY A 187 13.76 -11.61 -0.96
C GLY A 187 12.80 -10.48 -1.27
N GLY A 188 12.36 -9.71 -0.26
CA GLY A 188 11.55 -8.50 -0.44
C GLY A 188 10.15 -8.74 -0.96
N LEU A 189 9.58 -7.71 -1.58
CA LEU A 189 8.19 -7.71 -2.04
C LEU A 189 7.92 -8.84 -3.04
N ARG A 190 8.80 -9.01 -3.98
CA ARG A 190 8.62 -9.96 -5.09
C ARG A 190 8.58 -11.41 -4.62
N ALA A 191 9.56 -11.81 -3.80
CA ALA A 191 9.58 -13.16 -3.23
C ALA A 191 8.34 -13.38 -2.36
N PHE A 192 8.02 -12.41 -1.50
CA PHE A 192 6.88 -12.48 -0.61
C PHE A 192 5.54 -12.67 -1.37
N LEU A 193 5.30 -11.92 -2.45
CA LEU A 193 4.09 -12.07 -3.26
C LEU A 193 4.02 -13.43 -3.95
N GLY A 194 5.15 -13.91 -4.51
CA GLY A 194 5.23 -15.22 -5.15
C GLY A 194 4.92 -16.36 -4.18
N GLU A 195 5.51 -16.33 -2.98
CA GLU A 195 5.27 -17.30 -1.91
C GLU A 195 3.81 -17.31 -1.41
N ASN A 196 3.10 -16.18 -1.55
CA ASN A 196 1.70 -16.06 -1.17
C ASN A 196 0.73 -16.20 -2.36
N GLY A 197 1.18 -16.82 -3.43
CA GLY A 197 0.34 -17.26 -4.54
C GLY A 197 -0.09 -16.13 -5.48
N PHE A 198 0.67 -15.04 -5.56
CA PHE A 198 0.49 -14.02 -6.59
C PHE A 198 1.46 -14.22 -7.75
N VAL A 199 0.97 -13.98 -8.96
CA VAL A 199 1.75 -14.03 -10.20
C VAL A 199 2.00 -12.61 -10.66
N GLU A 200 3.26 -12.20 -10.73
CA GLU A 200 3.69 -10.91 -11.26
C GLU A 200 3.28 -10.76 -12.71
N LEU A 201 2.66 -9.65 -13.07
CA LEU A 201 2.29 -9.28 -14.44
C LEU A 201 3.20 -8.18 -14.98
N CYS A 202 3.52 -7.22 -14.13
CA CYS A 202 4.37 -6.08 -14.47
C CYS A 202 5.08 -5.57 -13.22
N ARG A 203 6.30 -5.07 -13.42
CA ARG A 203 7.10 -4.44 -12.36
C ARG A 203 7.77 -3.18 -12.86
N SER A 204 7.88 -2.20 -11.96
CA SER A 204 8.67 -0.99 -12.15
C SER A 204 9.57 -0.75 -10.96
N ASP A 205 10.87 -0.80 -11.17
CA ASP A 205 11.85 -0.50 -10.13
C ASP A 205 11.98 1.02 -9.91
N ILE A 206 12.10 1.42 -8.64
CA ILE A 206 12.20 2.82 -8.21
C ILE A 206 13.34 2.95 -7.21
N ALA A 207 13.74 4.18 -6.92
CA ALA A 207 14.79 4.46 -5.93
C ALA A 207 16.04 3.60 -6.18
N THR A 208 16.49 3.59 -7.41
CA THR A 208 17.67 2.79 -7.85
C THR A 208 17.51 1.27 -7.69
N GLY A 209 16.26 0.75 -7.63
CA GLY A 209 15.97 -0.67 -7.50
C GLY A 209 15.84 -1.18 -6.06
N SER A 210 15.84 -0.28 -5.07
CA SER A 210 15.57 -0.66 -3.67
C SER A 210 14.09 -0.73 -3.32
N LEU A 211 13.23 -0.24 -4.23
CA LEU A 211 11.78 -0.27 -4.15
C LEU A 211 11.20 -0.77 -5.47
N SER A 212 10.10 -1.46 -5.44
CA SER A 212 9.34 -1.80 -6.65
C SER A 212 7.85 -1.50 -6.53
N VAL A 213 7.23 -1.20 -7.66
CA VAL A 213 5.79 -1.31 -7.87
C VAL A 213 5.55 -2.62 -8.60
N VAL A 214 4.84 -3.52 -7.99
CA VAL A 214 4.49 -4.82 -8.56
C VAL A 214 2.99 -4.84 -8.82
N ILE A 215 2.60 -5.12 -10.06
CA ILE A 215 1.23 -5.43 -10.44
C ILE A 215 1.14 -6.95 -10.58
N ALA A 216 0.27 -7.56 -9.82
CA ALA A 216 0.12 -9.01 -9.79
C ALA A 216 -1.35 -9.42 -9.86
N ARG A 217 -1.60 -10.65 -10.29
CA ARG A 217 -2.91 -11.31 -10.19
C ARG A 217 -2.83 -12.46 -9.18
N ALA A 218 -3.96 -12.84 -8.63
CA ALA A 218 -4.04 -14.10 -7.89
C ALA A 218 -3.68 -15.27 -8.82
N GLY A 219 -2.74 -16.11 -8.37
CA GLY A 219 -2.44 -17.37 -9.03
C GLY A 219 -3.54 -18.42 -8.76
N PRO A 220 -3.47 -19.62 -9.36
CA PRO A 220 -4.37 -20.71 -9.01
C PRO A 220 -4.25 -21.04 -7.52
N PRO A 221 -5.28 -21.63 -6.90
CA PRO A 221 -5.18 -22.13 -5.54
C PRO A 221 -3.96 -23.07 -5.45
N GLN A 222 -3.15 -22.88 -4.41
CA GLN A 222 -2.10 -23.87 -4.12
C GLN A 222 -2.79 -25.12 -3.58
N ALA A 223 -2.53 -26.24 -4.21
CA ALA A 223 -3.07 -27.54 -3.85
C ALA A 223 -2.55 -28.01 -2.48
#